data_993fdd29af28f4f8e8c33f3d6f4a8a34
#
_entry.id   993fdd29af28f4f8e8c33f3d6f4a8a34
#
_cell.length_a   1.000
_cell.length_b   1.000
_cell.length_c   1.000
_cell.angle_alpha   90.00
_cell.angle_beta   90.00
_cell.angle_gamma   90.00
#
_symmetry.space_group_name_H-M   'P 1'
#
loop_
_entity.id
_entity.type
_entity.pdbx_description
1 polymer ?
#
loop_
_entity_poly.entity_id
_entity_poly.type
_entity_poly.pdbx_seq_one_letter_code
_entity_poly.pdbx_strand_id
1 'polypeptide(L)'
;MFINKRKITLTVLVLLAGLIIDSNAQQANQGDVRSFGAVGDGAADDTIAIQKAVDSGLGAIMLSKGVYRITRPIVIDLDKTGYTSISGGGVASIVMAGPGPALKFVGTHFKSADPEDFAENVWERQRMPLVDAIAIDGGHPEAVGIEAVGTMELTITRVHIRGVLHGIHLVGNNRNLIISECHLYENRGIGIFYDNVNLHQSNITGCHISYNRRGGIVSRAGNVRNIHITGCDIESNMSPETPPTANVLIDSADSSYGTGEVAITGCTIQHNSPSAGSANIRIIGRSKPDRNGKPVREGNVTITGNVLSDVKVNVHLKDCRGVILAGNTFWMGYTHNLLIEDCSNIIVGVNNFDRNPRYDYGDSLEARNSLLVRNSADCTLSGLHVTNVWKAPAGLTIENCKRMNVTNCTILDCDNVGLLLKDITDSRISGCLISDNRPDAESTSLIVVGGRGNMIVNNLLATSPRIPENSAHVSENVHP
;
A
#
# COMPACT_ATOMS: atom_id res chain seq x y z
N MET A 1 1.05 -54.36 -64.62
CA MET A 1 0.68 -52.96 -64.54
C MET A 1 0.55 -52.60 -63.03
N PHE A 2 1.65 -52.20 -62.44
CA PHE A 2 1.69 -51.87 -61.02
C PHE A 2 1.48 -50.36 -60.86
N ILE A 3 0.29 -49.90 -60.55
CA ILE A 3 -0.04 -48.51 -60.28
C ILE A 3 0.39 -48.19 -58.87
N ASN A 4 1.17 -47.16 -58.76
CA ASN A 4 2.01 -46.68 -57.67
C ASN A 4 1.13 -46.22 -56.48
N LYS A 5 0.76 -47.10 -55.55
CA LYS A 5 -0.02 -46.83 -54.32
C LYS A 5 0.67 -45.82 -53.35
N ARG A 6 2.00 -45.58 -53.53
CA ARG A 6 2.76 -44.68 -52.63
C ARG A 6 2.51 -43.18 -52.89
N LYS A 7 2.11 -42.73 -54.10
CA LYS A 7 1.87 -41.35 -54.38
C LYS A 7 0.51 -40.83 -53.87
N ILE A 8 -0.49 -41.69 -53.82
CA ILE A 8 -1.85 -41.32 -53.32
C ILE A 8 -1.83 -41.14 -51.79
N THR A 9 -1.10 -41.98 -51.07
CA THR A 9 -1.04 -41.90 -49.59
C THR A 9 -0.29 -40.60 -49.13
N LEU A 10 0.72 -40.15 -49.87
CA LEU A 10 1.47 -38.95 -49.52
C LEU A 10 0.68 -37.67 -49.78
N THR A 11 -0.11 -37.63 -50.85
CA THR A 11 -0.94 -36.47 -51.19
C THR A 11 -2.13 -36.30 -50.22
N VAL A 12 -2.72 -37.39 -49.71
CA VAL A 12 -3.80 -37.37 -48.72
C VAL A 12 -3.26 -36.96 -47.34
N LEU A 13 -2.03 -37.40 -46.96
CA LEU A 13 -1.41 -36.99 -45.70
C LEU A 13 -1.04 -35.52 -45.69
N VAL A 14 -0.56 -34.95 -46.81
CA VAL A 14 -0.23 -33.51 -46.90
C VAL A 14 -1.50 -32.64 -46.86
N LEU A 15 -2.59 -33.08 -47.51
CA LEU A 15 -3.88 -32.39 -47.46
C LEU A 15 -4.51 -32.45 -46.05
N LEU A 16 -4.44 -33.60 -45.37
CA LEU A 16 -4.91 -33.73 -43.98
C LEU A 16 -4.07 -32.92 -43.01
N ALA A 17 -2.74 -32.91 -43.18
CA ALA A 17 -1.86 -32.10 -42.34
C ALA A 17 -2.05 -30.60 -42.57
N GLY A 18 -2.30 -30.16 -43.81
CA GLY A 18 -2.63 -28.78 -44.14
C GLY A 18 -3.98 -28.34 -43.54
N LEU A 19 -4.99 -29.19 -43.58
CA LEU A 19 -6.30 -28.92 -42.96
C LEU A 19 -6.25 -28.88 -41.42
N ILE A 20 -5.42 -29.71 -40.81
CA ILE A 20 -5.21 -29.70 -39.34
C ILE A 20 -4.41 -28.46 -38.92
N ILE A 21 -3.41 -28.04 -39.69
CA ILE A 21 -2.63 -26.85 -39.42
C ILE A 21 -3.50 -25.59 -39.56
N ASP A 22 -4.32 -25.49 -40.62
CA ASP A 22 -5.24 -24.38 -40.81
C ASP A 22 -6.33 -24.33 -39.72
N SER A 23 -6.89 -25.48 -39.33
CA SER A 23 -7.90 -25.52 -38.27
C SER A 23 -7.32 -25.13 -36.90
N ASN A 24 -6.09 -25.54 -36.58
CA ASN A 24 -5.41 -25.14 -35.34
C ASN A 24 -4.98 -23.68 -35.36
N ALA A 25 -4.52 -23.14 -36.50
CA ALA A 25 -4.22 -21.72 -36.66
C ALA A 25 -5.48 -20.86 -36.60
N GLN A 26 -6.60 -21.35 -37.11
CA GLN A 26 -7.88 -20.66 -37.07
C GLN A 26 -8.50 -20.68 -35.66
N GLN A 27 -8.31 -21.77 -34.92
CA GLN A 27 -8.73 -21.89 -33.53
C GLN A 27 -7.87 -21.04 -32.57
N ALA A 28 -6.56 -20.92 -32.84
CA ALA A 28 -5.65 -20.08 -32.08
C ALA A 28 -5.92 -18.56 -32.24
N ASN A 29 -6.61 -18.16 -33.30
CA ASN A 29 -6.92 -16.76 -33.59
C ASN A 29 -8.35 -16.32 -33.22
N GLN A 30 -9.20 -17.22 -32.75
CA GLN A 30 -10.60 -16.86 -32.47
C GLN A 30 -10.77 -15.80 -31.38
N GLY A 31 -9.89 -15.73 -30.39
CA GLY A 31 -9.94 -14.74 -29.30
C GLY A 31 -9.16 -13.45 -29.56
N ASP A 32 -8.45 -13.33 -30.69
CA ASP A 32 -7.71 -12.11 -31.03
C ASP A 32 -8.66 -10.99 -31.47
N VAL A 33 -8.54 -9.81 -30.85
CA VAL A 33 -9.39 -8.65 -31.13
C VAL A 33 -9.31 -8.20 -32.60
N ARG A 34 -8.23 -8.51 -33.32
CA ARG A 34 -8.10 -8.23 -34.76
C ARG A 34 -9.10 -9.03 -35.58
N SER A 35 -9.49 -10.23 -35.14
CA SER A 35 -10.53 -11.02 -35.79
C SER A 35 -11.92 -10.37 -35.69
N PHE A 36 -12.10 -9.39 -34.79
CA PHE A 36 -13.29 -8.59 -34.59
C PHE A 36 -13.19 -7.20 -35.25
N GLY A 37 -12.07 -6.93 -35.94
CA GLY A 37 -11.86 -5.70 -36.71
C GLY A 37 -10.98 -4.65 -36.02
N ALA A 38 -10.32 -4.98 -34.90
CA ALA A 38 -9.35 -4.09 -34.30
C ALA A 38 -8.11 -3.93 -35.16
N VAL A 39 -7.61 -2.70 -35.28
CA VAL A 39 -6.45 -2.36 -36.12
C VAL A 39 -5.16 -2.40 -35.31
N GLY A 40 -5.15 -1.79 -34.11
CA GLY A 40 -4.00 -1.76 -33.21
C GLY A 40 -2.83 -0.94 -33.74
N ASP A 41 -3.10 0.16 -34.48
CA ASP A 41 -2.12 1.08 -35.07
C ASP A 41 -1.90 2.37 -34.24
N GLY A 42 -2.62 2.51 -33.12
CA GLY A 42 -2.61 3.70 -32.27
C GLY A 42 -3.44 4.89 -32.78
N ALA A 43 -4.00 4.83 -33.97
CA ALA A 43 -4.76 5.90 -34.62
C ALA A 43 -6.26 5.57 -34.72
N ALA A 44 -6.59 4.38 -35.23
CA ALA A 44 -7.95 3.90 -35.33
C ALA A 44 -8.62 3.77 -33.95
N ASP A 45 -9.96 3.98 -33.91
CA ASP A 45 -10.72 3.72 -32.69
C ASP A 45 -11.13 2.24 -32.64
N ASP A 46 -10.42 1.47 -31.84
CA ASP A 46 -10.62 0.03 -31.71
C ASP A 46 -11.72 -0.33 -30.68
N THR A 47 -12.39 0.66 -30.06
CA THR A 47 -13.38 0.45 -29.00
C THR A 47 -14.43 -0.58 -29.37
N ILE A 48 -15.07 -0.42 -30.54
CA ILE A 48 -16.17 -1.30 -30.96
C ILE A 48 -15.67 -2.72 -31.23
N ALA A 49 -14.49 -2.86 -31.82
CA ALA A 49 -13.92 -4.16 -32.15
C ALA A 49 -13.55 -4.95 -30.90
N ILE A 50 -12.89 -4.30 -29.92
CA ILE A 50 -12.54 -4.94 -28.66
C ILE A 50 -13.80 -5.29 -27.85
N GLN A 51 -14.80 -4.38 -27.80
CA GLN A 51 -16.06 -4.68 -27.12
C GLN A 51 -16.79 -5.88 -27.76
N LYS A 52 -16.81 -5.98 -29.09
CA LYS A 52 -17.36 -7.16 -29.79
C LYS A 52 -16.64 -8.45 -29.42
N ALA A 53 -15.32 -8.41 -29.28
CA ALA A 53 -14.54 -9.57 -28.84
C ALA A 53 -14.95 -10.00 -27.41
N VAL A 54 -15.11 -9.07 -26.49
CA VAL A 54 -15.61 -9.33 -25.13
C VAL A 54 -17.02 -9.90 -25.17
N ASP A 55 -17.93 -9.27 -25.92
CA ASP A 55 -19.34 -9.66 -26.00
C ASP A 55 -19.57 -10.99 -26.74
N SER A 56 -18.55 -11.51 -27.42
CA SER A 56 -18.64 -12.80 -28.14
C SER A 56 -18.81 -14.00 -27.20
N GLY A 57 -18.48 -13.84 -25.92
CA GLY A 57 -18.51 -14.94 -24.93
C GLY A 57 -17.39 -15.99 -25.09
N LEU A 58 -16.36 -15.71 -25.91
CA LEU A 58 -15.20 -16.62 -26.06
C LEU A 58 -14.38 -16.73 -24.76
N GLY A 59 -14.50 -15.78 -23.85
CA GLY A 59 -13.84 -15.76 -22.55
C GLY A 59 -12.36 -15.39 -22.59
N ALA A 60 -11.56 -15.96 -23.46
CA ALA A 60 -10.15 -15.64 -23.62
C ALA A 60 -9.97 -14.55 -24.71
N ILE A 61 -9.78 -13.31 -24.31
CA ILE A 61 -9.61 -12.15 -25.20
C ILE A 61 -8.13 -11.78 -25.27
N MET A 62 -7.58 -11.84 -26.48
CA MET A 62 -6.16 -11.61 -26.76
C MET A 62 -5.98 -10.32 -27.55
N LEU A 63 -5.05 -9.47 -27.11
CA LEU A 63 -4.56 -8.35 -27.89
C LEU A 63 -3.18 -8.72 -28.43
N SER A 64 -3.07 -8.99 -29.72
CA SER A 64 -1.79 -9.19 -30.37
C SER A 64 -0.97 -7.90 -30.42
N LYS A 65 0.33 -7.98 -30.76
CA LYS A 65 1.24 -6.84 -30.79
C LYS A 65 0.63 -5.62 -31.48
N GLY A 66 0.47 -4.51 -30.74
CA GLY A 66 -0.10 -3.27 -31.28
C GLY A 66 -0.41 -2.23 -30.21
N VAL A 67 -0.84 -1.06 -30.65
CA VAL A 67 -1.33 0.03 -29.81
C VAL A 67 -2.83 0.22 -30.15
N TYR A 68 -3.69 -0.14 -29.22
CA TYR A 68 -5.14 -0.12 -29.40
C TYR A 68 -5.73 1.15 -28.77
N ARG A 69 -6.06 2.12 -29.58
CA ARG A 69 -6.70 3.35 -29.11
C ARG A 69 -8.19 3.11 -28.90
N ILE A 70 -8.69 3.44 -27.72
CA ILE A 70 -10.11 3.36 -27.37
C ILE A 70 -10.61 4.72 -26.87
N THR A 71 -11.86 5.05 -27.12
CA THR A 71 -12.48 6.33 -26.74
C THR A 71 -13.57 6.20 -25.68
N ARG A 72 -13.95 4.96 -25.35
CA ARG A 72 -14.93 4.63 -24.32
C ARG A 72 -14.49 3.37 -23.58
N PRO A 73 -14.96 3.17 -22.35
CA PRO A 73 -14.67 1.96 -21.57
C PRO A 73 -15.02 0.67 -22.32
N ILE A 74 -14.13 -0.30 -22.25
CA ILE A 74 -14.43 -1.70 -22.55
C ILE A 74 -15.07 -2.30 -21.31
N VAL A 75 -16.34 -2.64 -21.41
CA VAL A 75 -17.14 -3.17 -20.29
C VAL A 75 -17.17 -4.69 -20.33
N ILE A 76 -16.68 -5.30 -19.27
CA ILE A 76 -16.71 -6.74 -19.04
C ILE A 76 -17.83 -7.03 -18.02
N ASP A 77 -19.04 -7.25 -18.53
CA ASP A 77 -20.20 -7.62 -17.73
C ASP A 77 -20.16 -9.14 -17.47
N LEU A 78 -19.61 -9.51 -16.30
CA LEU A 78 -19.36 -10.90 -15.94
C LEU A 78 -20.62 -11.76 -15.83
N ASP A 79 -21.78 -11.14 -15.59
CA ASP A 79 -23.06 -11.87 -15.58
C ASP A 79 -23.47 -12.31 -16.99
N LYS A 80 -23.10 -11.52 -18.01
CA LYS A 80 -23.36 -11.84 -19.43
C LYS A 80 -22.25 -12.69 -20.03
N THR A 81 -20.99 -12.27 -19.86
CA THR A 81 -19.84 -12.90 -20.54
C THR A 81 -19.35 -14.16 -19.86
N GLY A 82 -19.60 -14.33 -18.56
CA GLY A 82 -19.05 -15.43 -17.78
C GLY A 82 -17.55 -15.28 -17.53
N TYR A 83 -16.86 -16.41 -17.44
CA TYR A 83 -15.39 -16.42 -17.24
C TYR A 83 -14.68 -15.64 -18.33
N THR A 84 -13.95 -14.61 -17.93
CA THR A 84 -13.30 -13.71 -18.91
C THR A 84 -11.87 -13.39 -18.49
N SER A 85 -10.95 -13.53 -19.46
CA SER A 85 -9.56 -13.08 -19.34
C SER A 85 -9.22 -12.13 -20.50
N ILE A 86 -8.44 -11.09 -20.19
CA ILE A 86 -7.88 -10.16 -21.17
C ILE A 86 -6.37 -10.20 -21.04
N SER A 87 -5.67 -10.51 -22.13
CA SER A 87 -4.21 -10.60 -22.15
C SER A 87 -3.62 -9.87 -23.36
N GLY A 88 -2.52 -9.15 -23.09
CA GLY A 88 -1.72 -8.49 -24.12
C GLY A 88 -0.41 -9.20 -24.44
N GLY A 89 -0.12 -10.33 -23.75
CA GLY A 89 1.11 -11.11 -23.95
C GLY A 89 2.41 -10.30 -23.72
N GLY A 90 2.36 -9.15 -23.06
CA GLY A 90 3.50 -8.23 -22.86
C GLY A 90 3.88 -7.42 -24.12
N VAL A 91 3.07 -7.44 -25.16
CA VAL A 91 3.37 -6.79 -26.45
C VAL A 91 2.28 -5.84 -26.94
N ALA A 92 1.19 -5.70 -26.20
CA ALA A 92 0.06 -4.85 -26.54
C ALA A 92 -0.10 -3.70 -25.52
N SER A 93 -0.53 -2.55 -26.03
CA SER A 93 -0.92 -1.38 -25.24
C SER A 93 -2.31 -0.92 -25.61
N ILE A 94 -3.10 -0.53 -24.61
CA ILE A 94 -4.36 0.20 -24.78
C ILE A 94 -4.12 1.67 -24.46
N VAL A 95 -4.54 2.58 -25.35
CA VAL A 95 -4.57 4.03 -25.09
C VAL A 95 -6.01 4.45 -24.85
N MET A 96 -6.33 4.81 -23.59
CA MET A 96 -7.65 5.35 -23.23
C MET A 96 -7.71 6.84 -23.58
N ALA A 97 -8.24 7.14 -24.75
CA ALA A 97 -8.34 8.49 -25.31
C ALA A 97 -9.63 9.23 -24.92
N GLY A 98 -10.51 8.62 -24.15
CA GLY A 98 -11.73 9.21 -23.60
C GLY A 98 -11.76 9.17 -22.05
N PRO A 99 -12.80 9.72 -21.43
CA PRO A 99 -12.99 9.66 -20.00
C PRO A 99 -13.42 8.26 -19.52
N GLY A 100 -13.12 7.95 -18.25
CA GLY A 100 -13.49 6.68 -17.59
C GLY A 100 -12.45 5.58 -17.73
N PRO A 101 -12.75 4.36 -17.28
CA PRO A 101 -11.79 3.25 -17.27
C PRO A 101 -11.56 2.65 -18.66
N ALA A 102 -10.28 2.29 -18.92
CA ALA A 102 -9.96 1.52 -20.13
C ALA A 102 -10.63 0.14 -20.08
N LEU A 103 -10.54 -0.54 -18.94
CA LEU A 103 -11.22 -1.80 -18.69
C LEU A 103 -12.12 -1.66 -17.46
N LYS A 104 -13.40 -2.00 -17.61
CA LYS A 104 -14.39 -1.98 -16.53
C LYS A 104 -14.97 -3.36 -16.29
N PHE A 105 -14.63 -3.95 -15.15
CA PHE A 105 -15.22 -5.21 -14.71
C PHE A 105 -16.47 -4.96 -13.87
N VAL A 106 -17.58 -5.55 -14.29
CA VAL A 106 -18.87 -5.46 -13.60
C VAL A 106 -19.35 -6.86 -13.27
N GLY A 107 -19.35 -7.18 -11.98
CA GLY A 107 -19.92 -8.40 -11.45
C GLY A 107 -21.21 -8.11 -10.67
N THR A 108 -21.78 -9.13 -10.08
CA THR A 108 -23.02 -9.06 -9.29
C THR A 108 -22.82 -9.45 -7.81
N HIS A 109 -21.56 -9.49 -7.37
CA HIS A 109 -21.25 -9.75 -5.96
C HIS A 109 -21.34 -8.45 -5.13
N PHE A 110 -22.49 -8.20 -4.50
CA PHE A 110 -22.74 -7.02 -3.67
C PHE A 110 -23.00 -7.33 -2.19
N LYS A 111 -22.62 -8.53 -1.74
CA LYS A 111 -22.77 -8.95 -0.35
C LYS A 111 -21.46 -8.83 0.42
N SER A 112 -21.58 -9.01 1.73
CA SER A 112 -20.47 -8.88 2.67
C SER A 112 -19.42 -10.01 2.54
N ALA A 113 -18.50 -10.01 3.47
CA ALA A 113 -17.46 -11.03 3.61
C ALA A 113 -17.96 -12.43 4.01
N ASP A 114 -19.23 -12.63 4.28
CA ASP A 114 -19.77 -13.91 4.71
C ASP A 114 -19.62 -14.97 3.60
N PRO A 115 -18.96 -16.11 3.86
CA PRO A 115 -18.80 -17.16 2.87
C PRO A 115 -20.13 -17.78 2.39
N GLU A 116 -21.17 -17.72 3.19
CA GLU A 116 -22.49 -18.25 2.83
C GLU A 116 -23.33 -17.29 1.98
N ASP A 117 -22.86 -16.07 1.83
CA ASP A 117 -23.55 -15.00 1.08
C ASP A 117 -23.24 -14.99 -0.44
N PHE A 118 -22.65 -16.06 -0.99
CA PHE A 118 -22.41 -16.16 -2.42
C PHE A 118 -23.67 -16.57 -3.17
N ALA A 119 -24.08 -15.75 -4.12
CA ALA A 119 -25.03 -16.18 -5.12
C ALA A 119 -24.38 -17.22 -6.05
N GLU A 120 -25.13 -18.27 -6.41
CA GLU A 120 -24.64 -19.37 -7.25
C GLU A 120 -24.04 -18.87 -8.58
N ASN A 121 -24.69 -17.91 -9.24
CA ASN A 121 -24.20 -17.32 -10.49
C ASN A 121 -22.85 -16.60 -10.35
N VAL A 122 -22.55 -16.00 -9.18
CA VAL A 122 -21.25 -15.39 -8.92
C VAL A 122 -20.16 -16.46 -8.88
N TRP A 123 -20.39 -17.53 -8.15
CA TRP A 123 -19.45 -18.63 -8.01
C TRP A 123 -19.26 -19.43 -9.31
N GLU A 124 -20.34 -19.75 -10.00
CA GLU A 124 -20.27 -20.60 -11.17
C GLU A 124 -19.86 -19.90 -12.45
N ARG A 125 -20.06 -18.55 -12.54
CA ARG A 125 -19.89 -17.82 -13.79
C ARG A 125 -18.97 -16.63 -13.75
N GLN A 126 -18.77 -15.96 -12.61
CA GLN A 126 -18.13 -14.66 -12.53
C GLN A 126 -16.78 -14.66 -11.80
N ARG A 127 -16.39 -15.80 -11.20
CA ARG A 127 -15.12 -15.90 -10.48
C ARG A 127 -13.91 -15.82 -11.42
N MET A 128 -12.76 -15.42 -10.86
CA MET A 128 -11.46 -15.44 -11.51
C MET A 128 -11.35 -14.64 -12.83
N PRO A 129 -11.98 -13.48 -12.98
CA PRO A 129 -11.65 -12.64 -14.13
C PRO A 129 -10.18 -12.26 -14.06
N LEU A 130 -9.53 -12.17 -15.22
CA LEU A 130 -8.08 -11.97 -15.31
C LEU A 130 -7.73 -10.82 -16.25
N VAL A 131 -6.79 -9.95 -15.82
CA VAL A 131 -6.06 -9.04 -16.70
C VAL A 131 -4.58 -9.37 -16.61
N ASP A 132 -3.96 -9.68 -17.73
CA ASP A 132 -2.60 -10.17 -17.77
C ASP A 132 -1.73 -9.52 -18.85
N ALA A 133 -0.52 -9.12 -18.46
CA ALA A 133 0.58 -8.75 -19.36
C ALA A 133 0.19 -7.72 -20.45
N ILE A 134 -0.46 -6.62 -20.06
CA ILE A 134 -0.91 -5.55 -20.95
C ILE A 134 -0.48 -4.18 -20.42
N ALA A 135 -0.15 -3.25 -21.32
CA ALA A 135 0.04 -1.85 -20.98
C ALA A 135 -1.27 -1.05 -21.16
N ILE A 136 -1.50 -0.07 -20.27
CA ILE A 136 -2.62 0.89 -20.38
C ILE A 136 -2.07 2.30 -20.19
N ASP A 137 -2.21 3.13 -21.20
CA ASP A 137 -1.76 4.52 -21.23
C ASP A 137 -2.95 5.49 -21.25
N GLY A 138 -2.84 6.58 -20.49
CA GLY A 138 -3.87 7.61 -20.39
C GLY A 138 -3.76 8.67 -21.48
N GLY A 139 -4.64 8.66 -22.45
CA GLY A 139 -4.79 9.69 -23.50
C GLY A 139 -5.78 10.83 -23.14
N HIS A 140 -6.47 10.75 -21.99
CA HIS A 140 -7.45 11.73 -21.52
C HIS A 140 -7.24 12.07 -20.04
N PRO A 141 -7.48 13.32 -19.57
CA PRO A 141 -7.30 13.69 -18.16
C PRO A 141 -8.11 12.85 -17.16
N GLU A 142 -9.29 12.41 -17.56
CA GLU A 142 -10.19 11.58 -16.73
C GLU A 142 -10.12 10.08 -17.08
N ALA A 143 -9.14 9.66 -17.89
CA ALA A 143 -8.91 8.24 -18.13
C ALA A 143 -8.54 7.52 -16.84
N VAL A 144 -9.11 6.35 -16.59
CA VAL A 144 -8.78 5.42 -15.53
C VAL A 144 -8.23 4.14 -16.13
N GLY A 145 -7.30 3.46 -15.48
CA GLY A 145 -6.76 2.22 -16.01
C GLY A 145 -7.79 1.09 -15.95
N ILE A 146 -7.95 0.50 -14.79
CA ILE A 146 -8.89 -0.63 -14.55
C ILE A 146 -9.84 -0.23 -13.42
N GLU A 147 -11.15 -0.39 -13.65
CA GLU A 147 -12.18 -0.23 -12.62
C GLU A 147 -12.87 -1.57 -12.36
N ALA A 148 -13.11 -1.88 -11.08
CA ALA A 148 -13.82 -3.10 -10.69
C ALA A 148 -14.95 -2.81 -9.70
N VAL A 149 -16.12 -3.38 -9.98
CA VAL A 149 -17.31 -3.30 -9.14
C VAL A 149 -18.06 -4.63 -9.14
N GLY A 150 -18.43 -5.11 -7.97
CA GLY A 150 -19.16 -6.39 -7.81
C GLY A 150 -18.36 -7.63 -8.20
N THR A 151 -17.03 -7.57 -8.22
CA THR A 151 -16.19 -8.67 -8.69
C THR A 151 -15.81 -9.64 -7.59
N MET A 152 -15.53 -10.87 -7.97
CA MET A 152 -14.99 -11.93 -7.13
C MET A 152 -13.75 -12.56 -7.77
N GLU A 153 -12.67 -12.68 -6.99
CA GLU A 153 -11.39 -13.29 -7.40
C GLU A 153 -10.73 -12.62 -8.63
N LEU A 154 -10.98 -11.32 -8.85
CA LEU A 154 -10.31 -10.59 -9.93
C LEU A 154 -8.80 -10.62 -9.71
N THR A 155 -8.07 -11.08 -10.70
CA THR A 155 -6.61 -11.08 -10.73
C THR A 155 -6.12 -10.09 -11.79
N ILE A 156 -5.25 -9.16 -11.36
CA ILE A 156 -4.55 -8.20 -12.21
C ILE A 156 -3.06 -8.46 -12.07
N THR A 157 -2.41 -8.93 -13.11
CA THR A 157 -1.01 -9.33 -13.03
C THR A 157 -0.19 -8.87 -14.23
N ARG A 158 1.07 -8.49 -14.00
CA ARG A 158 2.03 -8.05 -15.04
C ARG A 158 1.49 -6.92 -15.92
N VAL A 159 0.69 -6.03 -15.33
CA VAL A 159 0.08 -4.90 -16.04
C VAL A 159 0.91 -3.65 -15.82
N HIS A 160 1.14 -2.87 -16.88
CA HIS A 160 1.74 -1.54 -16.79
C HIS A 160 0.66 -0.49 -17.00
N ILE A 161 0.47 0.43 -16.04
CA ILE A 161 -0.54 1.51 -16.15
C ILE A 161 0.14 2.85 -15.91
N ARG A 162 -0.02 3.78 -16.85
CA ARG A 162 0.62 5.09 -16.80
C ARG A 162 -0.26 6.21 -17.34
N GLY A 163 -0.08 7.42 -16.77
CA GLY A 163 -0.69 8.65 -17.30
C GLY A 163 -2.21 8.72 -17.21
N VAL A 164 -2.86 7.84 -16.44
CA VAL A 164 -4.30 7.87 -16.15
C VAL A 164 -4.62 8.70 -14.90
N LEU A 165 -5.89 8.93 -14.58
CA LEU A 165 -6.30 9.54 -13.32
C LEU A 165 -6.04 8.56 -12.17
N HIS A 166 -6.62 7.37 -12.18
CA HIS A 166 -6.34 6.29 -11.24
C HIS A 166 -5.89 5.04 -11.97
N GLY A 167 -4.84 4.38 -11.46
CA GLY A 167 -4.35 3.13 -12.07
C GLY A 167 -5.37 2.01 -11.94
N ILE A 168 -5.64 1.56 -10.73
CA ILE A 168 -6.66 0.56 -10.41
C ILE A 168 -7.65 1.20 -9.44
N HIS A 169 -8.93 1.23 -9.81
CA HIS A 169 -10.01 1.88 -9.08
C HIS A 169 -11.04 0.85 -8.64
N LEU A 170 -11.15 0.63 -7.34
CA LEU A 170 -12.00 -0.37 -6.72
C LEU A 170 -13.18 0.34 -6.05
N VAL A 171 -14.39 0.08 -6.52
CA VAL A 171 -15.61 0.76 -6.07
C VAL A 171 -16.72 -0.23 -5.70
N GLY A 172 -17.71 0.24 -4.95
CA GLY A 172 -18.87 -0.56 -4.57
C GLY A 172 -18.50 -1.75 -3.70
N ASN A 173 -18.49 -2.94 -4.27
CA ASN A 173 -18.16 -4.18 -3.57
C ASN A 173 -17.22 -5.05 -4.41
N ASN A 174 -16.21 -5.65 -3.78
CA ASN A 174 -15.31 -6.61 -4.43
C ASN A 174 -14.82 -7.63 -3.40
N ARG A 175 -14.34 -8.79 -3.87
CA ARG A 175 -13.86 -9.85 -2.99
C ARG A 175 -12.69 -10.63 -3.60
N ASN A 176 -11.74 -11.05 -2.74
CA ASN A 176 -10.60 -11.92 -3.07
C ASN A 176 -9.76 -11.40 -4.24
N LEU A 177 -9.38 -10.12 -4.18
CA LEU A 177 -8.60 -9.45 -5.23
C LEU A 177 -7.12 -9.82 -5.14
N ILE A 178 -6.49 -10.05 -6.29
CA ILE A 178 -5.04 -10.21 -6.41
C ILE A 178 -4.52 -9.16 -7.40
N ILE A 179 -3.51 -8.39 -6.97
CA ILE A 179 -2.72 -7.47 -7.81
C ILE A 179 -1.26 -7.86 -7.65
N SER A 180 -0.61 -8.34 -8.72
CA SER A 180 0.75 -8.84 -8.62
C SER A 180 1.62 -8.43 -9.80
N GLU A 181 2.91 -8.19 -9.54
CA GLU A 181 3.92 -7.94 -10.58
C GLU A 181 3.54 -6.79 -11.53
N CYS A 182 2.80 -5.79 -11.02
CA CYS A 182 2.32 -4.66 -11.80
C CYS A 182 3.24 -3.44 -11.67
N HIS A 183 3.24 -2.59 -12.68
CA HIS A 183 3.90 -1.29 -12.71
C HIS A 183 2.86 -0.18 -12.85
N LEU A 184 2.67 0.62 -11.80
CA LEU A 184 1.69 1.72 -11.74
C LEU A 184 2.43 3.05 -11.60
N TYR A 185 2.66 3.74 -12.72
CA TYR A 185 3.56 4.88 -12.80
C TYR A 185 2.90 6.16 -13.26
N GLU A 186 3.38 7.29 -12.71
CA GLU A 186 3.10 8.64 -13.23
C GLU A 186 1.60 8.94 -13.46
N ASN A 187 0.74 8.34 -12.63
CA ASN A 187 -0.69 8.61 -12.72
C ASN A 187 -1.02 9.97 -12.07
N ARG A 188 -1.99 10.68 -12.61
CA ARG A 188 -2.40 12.00 -12.13
C ARG A 188 -3.10 11.96 -10.76
N GLY A 189 -3.60 10.82 -10.37
CA GLY A 189 -4.25 10.55 -9.10
C GLY A 189 -3.55 9.47 -8.31
N ILE A 190 -4.22 8.36 -8.07
CA ILE A 190 -3.82 7.28 -7.16
C ILE A 190 -3.43 6.04 -7.95
N GLY A 191 -2.38 5.34 -7.49
CA GLY A 191 -1.96 4.07 -8.10
C GLY A 191 -3.02 2.97 -7.94
N ILE A 192 -3.34 2.60 -6.70
CA ILE A 192 -4.42 1.65 -6.35
C ILE A 192 -5.36 2.34 -5.38
N PHE A 193 -6.62 2.50 -5.76
CA PHE A 193 -7.60 3.24 -5.00
C PHE A 193 -8.78 2.36 -4.56
N TYR A 194 -8.88 2.13 -3.25
CA TYR A 194 -10.04 1.56 -2.58
C TYR A 194 -10.98 2.71 -2.22
N ASP A 195 -11.91 3.04 -3.13
CA ASP A 195 -12.76 4.23 -3.04
C ASP A 195 -14.13 3.87 -2.47
N ASN A 196 -14.36 4.16 -1.21
CA ASN A 196 -15.61 3.84 -0.50
C ASN A 196 -16.12 2.41 -0.81
N VAL A 197 -15.17 1.49 -0.96
CA VAL A 197 -15.44 0.11 -1.37
C VAL A 197 -15.67 -0.78 -0.15
N ASN A 198 -16.62 -1.69 -0.24
CA ASN A 198 -16.70 -2.84 0.64
C ASN A 198 -15.90 -3.99 0.01
N LEU A 199 -14.77 -4.34 0.61
CA LEU A 199 -13.88 -5.34 0.07
C LEU A 199 -13.34 -6.26 1.16
N HIS A 200 -13.36 -7.55 0.89
CA HIS A 200 -12.79 -8.56 1.77
C HIS A 200 -11.73 -9.36 1.02
N GLN A 201 -10.52 -9.34 1.55
CA GLN A 201 -9.31 -9.99 1.06
C GLN A 201 -8.75 -9.35 -0.23
N SER A 202 -7.60 -8.72 -0.08
CA SER A 202 -6.84 -8.12 -1.17
C SER A 202 -5.35 -8.36 -0.96
N ASN A 203 -4.69 -8.95 -1.95
CA ASN A 203 -3.25 -9.18 -1.94
C ASN A 203 -2.58 -8.33 -3.01
N ILE A 204 -1.61 -7.49 -2.60
CA ILE A 204 -0.77 -6.68 -3.48
C ILE A 204 0.67 -7.18 -3.29
N THR A 205 1.27 -7.74 -4.34
CA THR A 205 2.55 -8.43 -4.24
C THR A 205 3.49 -8.09 -5.40
N GLY A 206 4.76 -7.79 -5.09
CA GLY A 206 5.81 -7.61 -6.11
C GLY A 206 5.54 -6.48 -7.10
N CYS A 207 4.82 -5.43 -6.67
CA CYS A 207 4.46 -4.31 -7.54
C CYS A 207 5.41 -3.13 -7.37
N HIS A 208 5.64 -2.40 -8.48
CA HIS A 208 6.24 -1.08 -8.48
C HIS A 208 5.13 -0.03 -8.60
N ILE A 209 4.98 0.82 -7.58
CA ILE A 209 3.93 1.84 -7.51
C ILE A 209 4.59 3.18 -7.23
N SER A 210 4.80 3.99 -8.28
CA SER A 210 5.67 5.15 -8.16
C SER A 210 5.15 6.37 -8.92
N TYR A 211 5.46 7.56 -8.41
CA TYR A 211 5.18 8.85 -9.03
C TYR A 211 3.69 9.15 -9.27
N ASN A 212 2.79 8.48 -8.57
CA ASN A 212 1.37 8.79 -8.61
C ASN A 212 1.10 10.04 -7.75
N ARG A 213 0.45 11.06 -8.29
CA ARG A 213 0.43 12.40 -7.66
C ARG A 213 -0.40 12.52 -6.39
N ARG A 214 -1.34 11.58 -6.12
CA ARG A 214 -2.29 11.67 -4.99
C ARG A 214 -2.26 10.48 -4.05
N GLY A 215 -1.30 9.58 -4.19
CA GLY A 215 -1.09 8.41 -3.34
C GLY A 215 -0.72 7.16 -4.12
N GLY A 216 0.02 6.26 -3.51
CA GLY A 216 0.37 4.96 -4.10
C GLY A 216 -0.77 3.97 -3.93
N ILE A 217 -0.99 3.52 -2.71
CA ILE A 217 -2.10 2.65 -2.31
C ILE A 217 -2.95 3.44 -1.31
N VAL A 218 -4.19 3.72 -1.66
CA VAL A 218 -5.08 4.55 -0.85
C VAL A 218 -6.40 3.82 -0.59
N SER A 219 -6.74 3.63 0.69
CA SER A 219 -8.09 3.26 1.13
C SER A 219 -8.73 4.47 1.79
N ARG A 220 -9.85 4.94 1.25
CA ARG A 220 -10.60 6.08 1.79
C ARG A 220 -12.07 5.75 1.90
N ALA A 221 -12.64 6.03 3.07
CA ALA A 221 -14.04 5.75 3.40
C ALA A 221 -14.47 4.28 3.18
N GLY A 222 -13.52 3.37 2.97
CA GLY A 222 -13.78 1.97 2.66
C GLY A 222 -14.16 1.13 3.89
N ASN A 223 -14.87 0.05 3.66
CA ASN A 223 -15.07 -1.04 4.60
C ASN A 223 -14.22 -2.22 4.13
N VAL A 224 -12.93 -2.20 4.45
CA VAL A 224 -11.97 -3.14 3.88
C VAL A 224 -11.33 -4.00 4.96
N ARG A 225 -11.25 -5.29 4.71
CA ARG A 225 -10.58 -6.26 5.58
C ARG A 225 -9.58 -7.10 4.80
N ASN A 226 -8.52 -7.50 5.49
CA ASN A 226 -7.45 -8.35 4.98
C ASN A 226 -6.73 -7.75 3.75
N ILE A 227 -6.12 -6.57 3.91
CA ILE A 227 -5.19 -6.03 2.92
C ILE A 227 -3.79 -6.53 3.23
N HIS A 228 -3.17 -7.21 2.28
CA HIS A 228 -1.78 -7.61 2.34
C HIS A 228 -0.97 -6.87 1.28
N ILE A 229 0.07 -6.14 1.70
CA ILE A 229 1.02 -5.44 0.83
C ILE A 229 2.39 -6.05 1.10
N THR A 230 2.95 -6.76 0.13
CA THR A 230 4.14 -7.58 0.35
C THR A 230 5.17 -7.44 -0.78
N GLY A 231 6.42 -7.17 -0.43
CA GLY A 231 7.53 -7.17 -1.40
C GLY A 231 7.36 -6.15 -2.52
N CYS A 232 6.81 -4.97 -2.23
CA CYS A 232 6.57 -3.91 -3.20
C CYS A 232 7.58 -2.77 -3.05
N ASP A 233 7.90 -2.11 -4.17
CA ASP A 233 8.55 -0.80 -4.19
C ASP A 233 7.48 0.27 -4.36
N ILE A 234 7.36 1.16 -3.36
CA ILE A 234 6.31 2.20 -3.33
C ILE A 234 6.98 3.55 -3.08
N GLU A 235 7.11 4.38 -4.10
CA GLU A 235 7.88 5.61 -3.95
C GLU A 235 7.29 6.83 -4.65
N SER A 236 7.53 8.00 -4.09
CA SER A 236 7.18 9.30 -4.70
C SER A 236 5.71 9.44 -5.12
N ASN A 237 4.79 8.81 -4.40
CA ASN A 237 3.37 8.81 -4.74
C ASN A 237 2.62 10.02 -4.18
N MET A 238 3.19 11.19 -4.32
CA MET A 238 2.61 12.46 -3.86
C MET A 238 3.19 13.63 -4.66
N SER A 239 2.60 14.79 -4.53
CA SER A 239 3.02 16.01 -5.23
C SER A 239 2.94 17.21 -4.28
N PRO A 240 3.83 18.21 -4.42
CA PRO A 240 3.75 19.44 -3.65
C PRO A 240 2.44 20.22 -3.81
N GLU A 241 1.77 20.06 -4.95
CA GLU A 241 0.52 20.76 -5.29
C GLU A 241 -0.74 20.02 -4.79
N THR A 242 -0.60 18.80 -4.31
CA THR A 242 -1.75 18.00 -3.83
C THR A 242 -1.88 18.09 -2.31
N PRO A 243 -3.08 17.85 -1.75
CA PRO A 243 -3.25 17.73 -0.31
C PRO A 243 -2.32 16.67 0.29
N PRO A 244 -1.97 16.79 1.58
CA PRO A 244 -1.14 15.79 2.26
C PRO A 244 -1.69 14.37 2.05
N THR A 245 -0.84 13.47 1.60
CA THR A 245 -1.16 12.08 1.34
C THR A 245 0.00 11.18 1.77
N ALA A 246 0.03 9.93 1.33
CA ALA A 246 1.09 8.98 1.66
C ALA A 246 1.35 8.02 0.51
N ASN A 247 2.50 7.36 0.55
CA ASN A 247 2.77 6.20 -0.29
C ASN A 247 1.74 5.09 -0.03
N VAL A 248 1.42 4.84 1.25
CA VAL A 248 0.29 3.99 1.68
C VAL A 248 -0.58 4.81 2.64
N LEU A 249 -1.82 5.11 2.24
CA LEU A 249 -2.80 5.83 3.05
C LEU A 249 -4.01 4.95 3.35
N ILE A 250 -4.30 4.78 4.65
CA ILE A 250 -5.55 4.20 5.12
C ILE A 250 -6.28 5.27 5.91
N ASP A 251 -7.41 5.75 5.38
CA ASP A 251 -8.24 6.79 6.00
C ASP A 251 -9.65 6.27 6.21
N SER A 252 -9.96 5.98 7.48
CA SER A 252 -11.27 5.45 7.89
C SER A 252 -12.26 6.53 8.32
N ALA A 253 -11.90 7.83 8.25
CA ALA A 253 -12.67 8.91 8.86
C ALA A 253 -14.15 8.96 8.43
N ASP A 254 -14.42 8.69 7.17
CA ASP A 254 -15.79 8.70 6.62
C ASP A 254 -16.42 7.30 6.50
N SER A 255 -15.72 6.26 6.93
CA SER A 255 -16.20 4.89 6.86
C SER A 255 -17.16 4.54 8.00
N SER A 256 -18.12 3.66 7.72
CA SER A 256 -19.03 3.09 8.73
C SER A 256 -18.39 1.93 9.51
N TYR A 257 -17.47 1.19 8.90
CA TYR A 257 -16.81 0.02 9.49
C TYR A 257 -15.28 0.07 9.41
N GLY A 258 -14.73 1.07 8.72
CA GLY A 258 -13.30 1.32 8.59
C GLY A 258 -12.53 0.28 7.78
N THR A 259 -11.22 0.49 7.73
CA THR A 259 -10.26 -0.44 7.14
C THR A 259 -9.36 -1.00 8.24
N GLY A 260 -9.27 -2.31 8.32
CA GLY A 260 -8.45 -3.02 9.31
C GLY A 260 -7.96 -4.37 8.80
N GLU A 261 -7.26 -5.10 9.67
CA GLU A 261 -6.66 -6.40 9.32
C GLU A 261 -5.67 -6.24 8.14
N VAL A 262 -4.69 -5.35 8.33
CA VAL A 262 -3.73 -4.96 7.29
C VAL A 262 -2.34 -5.48 7.64
N ALA A 263 -1.65 -6.08 6.68
CA ALA A 263 -0.24 -6.41 6.79
C ALA A 263 0.57 -5.70 5.71
N ILE A 264 1.62 -4.95 6.11
CA ILE A 264 2.58 -4.30 5.22
C ILE A 264 3.94 -4.89 5.53
N THR A 265 4.48 -5.69 4.62
CA THR A 265 5.63 -6.55 4.92
C THR A 265 6.67 -6.58 3.80
N GLY A 266 7.94 -6.37 4.14
CA GLY A 266 9.06 -6.56 3.22
C GLY A 266 9.07 -5.60 2.04
N CYS A 267 8.56 -4.38 2.22
CA CYS A 267 8.49 -3.36 1.19
C CYS A 267 9.60 -2.31 1.36
N THR A 268 10.02 -1.72 0.25
CA THR A 268 10.75 -0.44 0.25
C THR A 268 9.75 0.67 -0.01
N ILE A 269 9.62 1.62 0.95
CA ILE A 269 8.65 2.71 0.85
C ILE A 269 9.36 4.03 1.11
N GLN A 270 9.42 4.90 0.09
CA GLN A 270 10.29 6.07 0.17
C GLN A 270 9.88 7.22 -0.74
N HIS A 271 10.60 8.32 -0.56
CA HIS A 271 10.59 9.53 -1.36
C HIS A 271 9.33 10.39 -1.31
N ASN A 272 9.57 11.55 -1.53
CA ASN A 272 8.96 12.83 -1.77
C ASN A 272 8.87 13.74 -0.54
N SER A 273 10.03 14.07 0.03
CA SER A 273 10.13 14.99 1.17
C SER A 273 9.60 16.40 0.91
N PRO A 274 9.66 16.97 -0.32
CA PRO A 274 9.15 18.32 -0.58
C PRO A 274 7.64 18.47 -0.41
N SER A 275 6.88 17.38 -0.56
CA SER A 275 5.42 17.42 -0.41
C SER A 275 5.02 17.72 1.04
N ALA A 276 4.17 18.71 1.24
CA ALA A 276 3.70 19.10 2.56
C ALA A 276 2.99 17.93 3.24
N GLY A 277 3.41 17.59 4.47
CA GLY A 277 2.83 16.51 5.24
C GLY A 277 2.96 15.11 4.60
N SER A 278 3.94 14.90 3.73
CA SER A 278 4.20 13.60 3.11
C SER A 278 4.44 12.51 4.15
N ALA A 279 3.97 11.29 3.86
CA ALA A 279 4.24 10.12 4.69
C ALA A 279 4.50 8.87 3.84
N ASN A 280 5.27 7.92 4.38
CA ASN A 280 5.37 6.60 3.76
C ASN A 280 4.14 5.76 4.08
N ILE A 281 3.83 5.62 5.35
CA ILE A 281 2.61 4.94 5.80
C ILE A 281 1.83 5.90 6.69
N ARG A 282 0.59 6.19 6.36
CA ARG A 282 -0.32 6.95 7.20
C ARG A 282 -1.61 6.19 7.41
N ILE A 283 -1.98 5.99 8.68
CA ILE A 283 -3.22 5.32 9.07
C ILE A 283 -4.00 6.27 9.97
N ILE A 284 -5.22 6.60 9.57
CA ILE A 284 -6.21 7.33 10.35
C ILE A 284 -7.31 6.34 10.70
N GLY A 285 -7.27 5.83 11.93
CA GLY A 285 -8.11 4.70 12.35
C GLY A 285 -9.50 5.08 12.82
N ARG A 286 -9.79 6.36 13.07
CA ARG A 286 -11.11 6.76 13.52
C ARG A 286 -12.13 6.62 12.40
N SER A 287 -13.08 5.70 12.58
CA SER A 287 -14.27 5.58 11.74
C SER A 287 -15.47 6.29 12.35
N LYS A 288 -16.61 6.29 11.66
CA LYS A 288 -17.87 6.78 12.22
C LYS A 288 -18.21 6.05 13.52
N PRO A 289 -18.86 6.70 14.47
CA PRO A 289 -19.31 6.02 15.70
C PRO A 289 -20.13 4.77 15.39
N ASP A 290 -20.01 3.78 16.27
CA ASP A 290 -20.84 2.59 16.21
C ASP A 290 -22.34 2.93 16.39
N ARG A 291 -23.20 1.92 16.26
CA ARG A 291 -24.67 2.07 16.43
C ARG A 291 -25.09 2.61 17.82
N ASN A 292 -24.17 2.62 18.79
CA ASN A 292 -24.39 3.15 20.14
C ASN A 292 -23.77 4.53 20.33
N GLY A 293 -23.26 5.15 19.27
CA GLY A 293 -22.60 6.46 19.30
C GLY A 293 -21.19 6.42 19.90
N LYS A 294 -20.57 5.25 20.08
CA LYS A 294 -19.20 5.14 20.61
C LYS A 294 -18.17 5.37 19.52
N PRO A 295 -17.13 6.18 19.78
CA PRO A 295 -15.99 6.31 18.87
C PRO A 295 -15.35 4.94 18.62
N VAL A 296 -15.10 4.62 17.35
CA VAL A 296 -14.41 3.40 16.93
C VAL A 296 -13.02 3.77 16.43
N ARG A 297 -12.04 2.96 16.80
CA ARG A 297 -10.66 3.04 16.31
C ARG A 297 -10.33 1.74 15.61
N GLU A 298 -10.11 1.84 14.33
CA GLU A 298 -9.69 0.71 13.50
C GLU A 298 -8.23 0.37 13.73
N GLY A 299 -7.87 -0.85 13.38
CA GLY A 299 -6.52 -1.37 13.57
C GLY A 299 -6.39 -2.82 13.15
N ASN A 300 -5.79 -3.65 14.05
CA ASN A 300 -5.33 -5.00 13.71
C ASN A 300 -4.35 -4.94 12.54
N VAL A 301 -3.35 -4.05 12.66
CA VAL A 301 -2.38 -3.77 11.61
C VAL A 301 -1.01 -4.27 12.03
N THR A 302 -0.29 -4.89 11.10
CA THR A 302 1.10 -5.28 11.26
C THR A 302 1.96 -4.62 10.19
N ILE A 303 3.03 -3.92 10.61
CA ILE A 303 4.01 -3.25 9.74
C ILE A 303 5.38 -3.82 10.07
N THR A 304 5.92 -4.71 9.22
CA THR A 304 7.12 -5.47 9.55
C THR A 304 8.08 -5.63 8.37
N GLY A 305 9.39 -5.58 8.66
CA GLY A 305 10.43 -5.89 7.69
C GLY A 305 10.54 -4.90 6.53
N ASN A 306 10.07 -3.65 6.72
CA ASN A 306 10.11 -2.64 5.68
C ASN A 306 11.32 -1.72 5.82
N VAL A 307 11.70 -1.10 4.72
CA VAL A 307 12.70 -0.03 4.64
C VAL A 307 11.97 1.26 4.29
N LEU A 308 12.08 2.29 5.16
CA LEU A 308 11.28 3.52 5.06
C LEU A 308 12.17 4.76 5.15
N SER A 309 12.02 5.69 4.19
CA SER A 309 12.85 6.92 4.18
C SER A 309 12.24 8.08 3.37
N ASP A 310 12.90 9.24 3.43
CA ASP A 310 12.79 10.39 2.51
C ASP A 310 11.41 11.05 2.42
N VAL A 311 10.73 11.17 3.55
CA VAL A 311 9.43 11.85 3.66
C VAL A 311 9.36 12.71 4.92
N LYS A 312 8.33 13.52 5.09
CA LYS A 312 8.14 14.29 6.32
C LYS A 312 7.92 13.38 7.53
N VAL A 313 7.12 12.32 7.38
CA VAL A 313 6.86 11.33 8.44
C VAL A 313 6.91 9.92 7.87
N ASN A 314 7.83 9.07 8.34
CA ASN A 314 7.91 7.71 7.81
C ASN A 314 6.67 6.88 8.16
N VAL A 315 6.30 6.81 9.44
CA VAL A 315 5.03 6.17 9.85
C VAL A 315 4.24 7.12 10.74
N HIS A 316 3.01 7.40 10.34
CA HIS A 316 2.05 8.20 11.10
C HIS A 316 0.82 7.36 11.43
N LEU A 317 0.62 7.07 12.71
CA LEU A 317 -0.56 6.41 13.25
C LEU A 317 -1.40 7.45 14.01
N LYS A 318 -2.65 7.61 13.61
CA LYS A 318 -3.59 8.53 14.27
C LYS A 318 -4.91 7.83 14.55
N ASP A 319 -5.41 7.99 15.78
CA ASP A 319 -6.68 7.38 16.22
C ASP A 319 -6.76 5.86 16.01
N CYS A 320 -5.62 5.15 16.08
CA CYS A 320 -5.52 3.72 15.82
C CYS A 320 -5.58 2.89 17.10
N ARG A 321 -5.93 1.61 16.93
CA ARG A 321 -5.88 0.61 18.01
C ARG A 321 -5.34 -0.72 17.47
N GLY A 322 -4.48 -1.40 18.26
CA GLY A 322 -3.99 -2.73 17.92
C GLY A 322 -3.08 -2.73 16.69
N VAL A 323 -1.99 -1.94 16.74
CA VAL A 323 -0.98 -1.91 15.67
C VAL A 323 0.34 -2.45 16.21
N ILE A 324 0.96 -3.31 15.43
CA ILE A 324 2.33 -3.80 15.66
C ILE A 324 3.25 -3.20 14.60
N LEU A 325 4.36 -2.60 15.05
CA LEU A 325 5.41 -2.04 14.22
C LEU A 325 6.75 -2.65 14.66
N ALA A 326 7.35 -3.55 13.88
CA ALA A 326 8.56 -4.27 14.30
C ALA A 326 9.44 -4.69 13.12
N GLY A 327 10.75 -4.77 13.34
CA GLY A 327 11.70 -5.26 12.34
C GLY A 327 11.90 -4.36 11.14
N ASN A 328 11.59 -3.07 11.26
CA ASN A 328 11.77 -2.11 10.16
C ASN A 328 13.04 -1.28 10.33
N THR A 329 13.54 -0.77 9.22
CA THR A 329 14.63 0.22 9.16
C THR A 329 14.08 1.56 8.70
N PHE A 330 14.42 2.62 9.44
CA PHE A 330 13.97 3.98 9.20
C PHE A 330 15.15 4.93 9.09
N TRP A 331 15.09 5.80 8.09
CA TRP A 331 15.98 6.97 8.05
C TRP A 331 15.29 8.17 7.37
N MET A 332 15.93 9.33 7.40
CA MET A 332 15.50 10.55 6.70
C MET A 332 14.01 10.87 6.85
N GLY A 333 13.50 10.78 8.07
CA GLY A 333 12.24 11.39 8.46
C GLY A 333 12.45 12.88 8.70
N TYR A 334 12.04 13.76 7.76
CA TYR A 334 12.34 15.18 7.84
C TYR A 334 11.72 15.89 9.04
N THR A 335 10.60 15.38 9.53
CA THR A 335 10.04 15.78 10.83
C THR A 335 10.10 14.61 11.83
N HIS A 336 9.59 13.45 11.47
CA HIS A 336 9.56 12.27 12.33
C HIS A 336 9.84 10.98 11.55
N ASN A 337 10.59 10.08 12.14
CA ASN A 337 10.57 8.68 11.70
C ASN A 337 9.29 7.98 12.17
N LEU A 338 8.79 8.33 13.35
CA LEU A 338 7.58 7.75 13.91
C LEU A 338 6.75 8.83 14.61
N LEU A 339 5.47 8.91 14.24
CA LEU A 339 4.48 9.77 14.89
C LEU A 339 3.25 8.94 15.26
N ILE A 340 2.94 8.86 16.56
CA ILE A 340 1.77 8.16 17.11
C ILE A 340 0.93 9.16 17.88
N GLU A 341 -0.34 9.34 17.47
CA GLU A 341 -1.25 10.33 18.05
C GLU A 341 -2.62 9.71 18.35
N ASP A 342 -3.16 10.00 19.53
CA ASP A 342 -4.53 9.63 19.93
C ASP A 342 -4.79 8.11 19.84
N CYS A 343 -3.75 7.29 20.00
CA CYS A 343 -3.79 5.85 19.80
C CYS A 343 -3.89 5.04 21.09
N SER A 344 -4.20 3.75 20.96
CA SER A 344 -4.15 2.81 22.09
C SER A 344 -3.74 1.40 21.67
N ASN A 345 -3.16 0.64 22.58
CA ASN A 345 -2.71 -0.74 22.34
C ASN A 345 -1.76 -0.84 21.13
N ILE A 346 -0.76 0.06 21.08
CA ILE A 346 0.27 0.04 20.04
C ILE A 346 1.51 -0.66 20.59
N ILE A 347 2.07 -1.55 19.81
CA ILE A 347 3.35 -2.21 20.11
C ILE A 347 4.36 -1.75 19.06
N VAL A 348 5.38 -1.01 19.52
CA VAL A 348 6.57 -0.71 18.74
C VAL A 348 7.69 -1.59 19.25
N GLY A 349 7.97 -2.67 18.51
CA GLY A 349 9.00 -3.64 18.85
C GLY A 349 10.38 -3.24 18.36
N VAL A 350 11.24 -4.20 18.17
CA VAL A 350 12.60 -3.97 17.67
C VAL A 350 12.54 -3.31 16.29
N ASN A 351 13.03 -2.08 16.19
CA ASN A 351 13.19 -1.33 14.95
C ASN A 351 14.51 -0.56 14.99
N ASN A 352 15.09 -0.34 13.83
CA ASN A 352 16.29 0.48 13.68
C ASN A 352 15.91 1.87 13.14
N PHE A 353 16.16 2.91 13.95
CA PHE A 353 16.00 4.31 13.56
C PHE A 353 17.39 4.95 13.50
N ASP A 354 18.02 4.84 12.34
CA ASP A 354 19.42 5.22 12.15
C ASP A 354 19.56 6.43 11.22
N ARG A 355 20.41 7.37 11.60
CA ARG A 355 20.98 8.33 10.66
C ARG A 355 22.30 7.76 10.15
N ASN A 356 22.26 7.09 9.01
CA ASN A 356 23.46 6.54 8.41
C ASN A 356 24.26 7.66 7.74
N PRO A 357 25.52 7.93 8.16
CA PRO A 357 26.36 8.98 7.60
C PRO A 357 26.61 8.87 6.09
N ARG A 358 26.38 7.71 5.51
CA ARG A 358 26.44 7.48 4.07
C ARG A 358 25.53 8.44 3.30
N TYR A 359 24.44 8.86 3.92
CA TYR A 359 23.42 9.71 3.32
C TYR A 359 23.44 11.16 3.83
N ASP A 360 24.47 11.59 4.57
CA ASP A 360 24.60 12.94 5.06
C ASP A 360 25.10 13.88 3.95
N TYR A 361 24.23 14.17 3.01
CA TYR A 361 24.47 15.12 1.92
C TYR A 361 23.17 15.83 1.51
N GLY A 362 23.33 17.03 0.91
CA GLY A 362 22.20 17.82 0.43
C GLY A 362 21.20 18.15 1.54
N ASP A 363 19.93 18.01 1.25
CA ASP A 363 18.83 18.33 2.18
C ASP A 363 18.62 17.26 3.27
N SER A 364 19.27 16.11 3.17
CA SER A 364 19.23 15.08 4.21
C SER A 364 19.73 15.58 5.57
N LEU A 365 20.63 16.57 5.57
CA LEU A 365 21.10 17.25 6.78
C LEU A 365 19.99 17.97 7.55
N GLU A 366 18.85 18.24 6.92
CA GLU A 366 17.67 18.84 7.55
C GLU A 366 16.72 17.77 8.18
N ALA A 367 16.93 16.48 7.90
CA ALA A 367 16.13 15.42 8.47
C ALA A 367 16.30 15.35 9.99
N ARG A 368 15.20 15.39 10.73
CA ARG A 368 15.22 15.36 12.20
C ARG A 368 15.29 13.95 12.76
N ASN A 369 14.64 12.99 12.08
CA ASN A 369 14.53 11.58 12.48
C ASN A 369 13.87 11.34 13.85
N SER A 370 13.14 12.31 14.39
CA SER A 370 12.59 12.22 15.74
C SER A 370 11.45 11.20 15.85
N LEU A 371 11.23 10.72 17.09
CA LEU A 371 10.10 9.86 17.42
C LEU A 371 9.19 10.61 18.39
N LEU A 372 7.89 10.64 18.11
CA LEU A 372 6.89 11.29 18.95
C LEU A 372 5.69 10.37 19.20
N VAL A 373 5.35 10.16 20.46
CA VAL A 373 4.11 9.52 20.90
C VAL A 373 3.36 10.49 21.77
N ARG A 374 2.11 10.83 21.41
CA ARG A 374 1.29 11.76 22.19
C ARG A 374 -0.16 11.36 22.31
N ASN A 375 -0.81 11.81 23.39
CA ASN A 375 -2.24 11.60 23.68
C ASN A 375 -2.64 10.11 23.60
N SER A 376 -1.75 9.20 23.97
CA SER A 376 -1.93 7.76 23.71
C SER A 376 -1.88 6.96 25.01
N ALA A 377 -2.44 5.75 24.99
CA ALA A 377 -2.47 4.90 26.15
C ALA A 377 -2.22 3.42 25.82
N ASP A 378 -1.80 2.65 26.84
CA ASP A 378 -1.68 1.20 26.74
C ASP A 378 -0.67 0.75 25.67
N CYS A 379 0.42 1.49 25.48
CA CYS A 379 1.40 1.22 24.44
C CYS A 379 2.70 0.66 25.00
N THR A 380 3.31 -0.24 24.26
CA THR A 380 4.64 -0.80 24.57
C THR A 380 5.64 -0.38 23.50
N LEU A 381 6.76 0.20 23.92
CA LEU A 381 7.92 0.51 23.11
C LEU A 381 9.09 -0.34 23.65
N SER A 382 9.57 -1.29 22.87
CA SER A 382 10.56 -2.25 23.35
C SER A 382 11.66 -2.52 22.33
N GLY A 383 12.92 -2.41 22.78
CA GLY A 383 14.07 -2.75 21.95
C GLY A 383 14.27 -1.80 20.75
N LEU A 384 13.85 -0.56 20.87
CA LEU A 384 14.11 0.44 19.84
C LEU A 384 15.60 0.78 19.82
N HIS A 385 16.19 0.87 18.62
CA HIS A 385 17.51 1.42 18.42
C HIS A 385 17.39 2.76 17.71
N VAL A 386 17.68 3.85 18.41
CA VAL A 386 17.51 5.24 17.94
C VAL A 386 18.85 5.95 17.98
N THR A 387 19.30 6.46 16.86
CA THR A 387 20.60 7.16 16.79
C THR A 387 20.50 8.47 16.04
N ASN A 388 21.32 9.43 16.47
CA ASN A 388 21.57 10.69 15.74
C ASN A 388 20.28 11.45 15.35
N VAL A 389 19.41 11.70 16.30
CA VAL A 389 18.24 12.57 16.14
C VAL A 389 18.68 14.02 16.34
N TRP A 390 18.61 14.83 15.29
CA TRP A 390 19.12 16.21 15.29
C TRP A 390 17.99 17.23 15.12
N LYS A 391 18.24 18.46 15.58
CA LYS A 391 17.31 19.59 15.43
C LYS A 391 15.90 19.27 15.98
N ALA A 392 15.82 18.41 16.98
CA ALA A 392 14.59 17.99 17.63
C ALA A 392 14.68 18.16 19.16
N PRO A 393 13.55 18.26 19.86
CA PRO A 393 13.56 18.38 21.33
C PRO A 393 14.17 17.17 22.03
N ALA A 394 14.03 15.98 21.44
CA ALA A 394 14.59 14.74 21.97
C ALA A 394 14.69 13.65 20.89
N GLY A 395 15.46 12.61 21.17
CA GLY A 395 15.47 11.37 20.39
C GLY A 395 14.10 10.70 20.35
N LEU A 396 13.52 10.48 21.51
CA LEU A 396 12.15 10.00 21.72
C LEU A 396 11.40 10.95 22.66
N THR A 397 10.26 11.45 22.25
CA THR A 397 9.33 12.22 23.08
C THR A 397 8.05 11.43 23.33
N ILE A 398 7.63 11.33 24.59
CA ILE A 398 6.33 10.77 24.99
C ILE A 398 5.61 11.85 25.80
N GLU A 399 4.45 12.31 25.32
CA GLU A 399 3.71 13.42 25.96
C GLU A 399 2.22 13.11 26.12
N ASN A 400 1.66 13.51 27.25
CA ASN A 400 0.25 13.32 27.59
C ASN A 400 -0.21 11.86 27.39
N CYS A 401 0.57 10.91 27.90
CA CYS A 401 0.34 9.48 27.69
C CYS A 401 0.13 8.75 29.02
N LYS A 402 -0.58 7.62 28.95
CA LYS A 402 -0.90 6.80 30.13
C LYS A 402 -0.60 5.32 29.89
N ARG A 403 -0.10 4.63 30.93
CA ARG A 403 0.21 3.20 30.92
C ARG A 403 1.13 2.83 29.74
N MET A 404 2.21 3.59 29.62
CA MET A 404 3.28 3.33 28.65
C MET A 404 4.30 2.35 29.26
N ASN A 405 4.74 1.38 28.49
CA ASN A 405 5.83 0.49 28.87
C ASN A 405 7.00 0.68 27.89
N VAL A 406 8.07 1.37 28.35
CA VAL A 406 9.28 1.63 27.55
C VAL A 406 10.42 0.80 28.11
N THR A 407 10.88 -0.18 27.35
CA THR A 407 11.85 -1.15 27.87
C THR A 407 12.95 -1.49 26.87
N ASN A 408 14.17 -1.67 27.38
CA ASN A 408 15.32 -2.17 26.63
C ASN A 408 15.60 -1.38 25.34
N CYS A 409 15.35 -0.06 25.35
CA CYS A 409 15.63 0.80 24.24
C CYS A 409 17.07 1.33 24.31
N THR A 410 17.71 1.48 23.14
CA THR A 410 19.02 2.12 22.98
C THR A 410 18.81 3.46 22.29
N ILE A 411 19.15 4.58 22.94
CA ILE A 411 18.98 5.93 22.40
C ILE A 411 20.33 6.64 22.49
N LEU A 412 20.93 6.93 21.34
CA LEU A 412 22.31 7.41 21.24
C LEU A 412 22.42 8.73 20.46
N ASP A 413 23.29 9.60 20.91
CA ASP A 413 23.80 10.74 20.16
C ASP A 413 22.69 11.66 19.63
N CYS A 414 21.71 11.98 20.48
CA CYS A 414 20.56 12.81 20.16
C CYS A 414 20.74 14.24 20.69
N ASP A 415 20.29 15.25 19.92
CA ASP A 415 20.30 16.64 20.37
C ASP A 415 19.37 16.85 21.57
N ASN A 416 19.79 17.74 22.47
CA ASN A 416 19.05 18.22 23.63
C ASN A 416 18.73 17.12 24.67
N VAL A 417 17.91 16.13 24.36
CA VAL A 417 17.46 15.08 25.27
C VAL A 417 17.41 13.73 24.58
N GLY A 418 17.91 12.69 25.22
CA GLY A 418 17.73 11.33 24.70
C GLY A 418 16.25 10.90 24.77
N LEU A 419 15.68 10.85 25.99
CA LEU A 419 14.29 10.51 26.25
C LEU A 419 13.58 11.65 27.01
N LEU A 420 12.55 12.23 26.43
CA LEU A 420 11.75 13.30 27.02
C LEU A 420 10.33 12.79 27.33
N LEU A 421 9.96 12.84 28.60
CA LEU A 421 8.66 12.41 29.11
C LEU A 421 7.91 13.63 29.65
N LYS A 422 6.73 13.94 29.08
CA LYS A 422 5.89 15.07 29.49
C LYS A 422 4.51 14.58 29.88
N ASP A 423 4.06 14.91 31.09
CA ASP A 423 2.72 14.60 31.60
C ASP A 423 2.30 13.13 31.39
N ILE A 424 3.24 12.20 31.63
CA ILE A 424 2.93 10.76 31.56
C ILE A 424 2.45 10.24 32.91
N THR A 425 1.55 9.27 32.89
CA THR A 425 1.01 8.66 34.11
C THR A 425 1.01 7.14 34.06
N ASP A 426 1.18 6.52 35.26
CA ASP A 426 1.07 5.07 35.45
C ASP A 426 1.95 4.26 34.47
N SER A 427 3.16 4.74 34.21
CA SER A 427 4.03 4.27 33.13
C SER A 427 5.37 3.71 33.67
N ARG A 428 6.00 2.82 32.91
CA ARG A 428 7.27 2.22 33.26
C ARG A 428 8.32 2.49 32.21
N ILE A 429 9.53 2.88 32.64
CA ILE A 429 10.74 3.04 31.83
C ILE A 429 11.84 2.22 32.45
N SER A 430 12.35 1.19 31.79
CA SER A 430 13.36 0.30 32.37
C SER A 430 14.28 -0.36 31.36
N GLY A 431 15.50 -0.63 31.78
CA GLY A 431 16.51 -1.37 31.00
C GLY A 431 17.01 -0.61 29.75
N CYS A 432 16.83 0.70 29.71
CA CYS A 432 17.25 1.52 28.58
C CYS A 432 18.72 1.96 28.73
N LEU A 433 19.43 2.00 27.59
CA LEU A 433 20.73 2.65 27.44
C LEU A 433 20.53 3.98 26.75
N ILE A 434 20.82 5.11 27.42
CA ILE A 434 20.67 6.45 26.89
C ILE A 434 21.97 7.22 27.06
N SER A 435 22.69 7.46 25.96
CA SER A 435 24.03 8.04 25.98
C SER A 435 24.24 9.00 24.80
N ASP A 436 25.14 9.95 25.01
CA ASP A 436 25.66 10.82 23.96
C ASP A 436 27.18 10.89 24.09
N ASN A 437 27.88 10.39 23.10
CA ASN A 437 29.34 10.33 23.10
C ASN A 437 29.96 11.34 22.09
N ARG A 438 29.14 12.23 21.51
CA ARG A 438 29.64 13.24 20.59
C ARG A 438 30.50 14.25 21.35
N PRO A 439 31.63 14.69 20.77
CA PRO A 439 32.42 15.77 21.35
C PRO A 439 31.56 17.02 21.60
N ASP A 440 31.72 17.64 22.75
CA ASP A 440 31.04 18.89 23.16
C ASP A 440 29.50 18.83 23.20
N ALA A 441 28.92 17.61 23.30
CA ALA A 441 27.48 17.45 23.42
C ALA A 441 27.00 17.91 24.81
N GLU A 442 25.97 18.76 24.84
CA GLU A 442 25.30 19.22 26.07
C GLU A 442 23.93 18.53 26.29
N SER A 443 23.77 17.31 25.80
CA SER A 443 22.50 16.58 25.91
C SER A 443 22.25 16.03 27.31
N THR A 444 20.99 15.86 27.69
CA THR A 444 20.55 15.16 28.90
C THR A 444 19.95 13.82 28.54
N SER A 445 20.40 12.75 29.22
CA SER A 445 19.90 11.39 28.91
C SER A 445 18.37 11.27 29.05
N LEU A 446 17.82 11.74 30.21
CA LEU A 446 16.39 11.61 30.51
C LEU A 446 15.87 12.87 31.21
N ILE A 447 14.77 13.40 30.70
CA ILE A 447 14.02 14.48 31.35
C ILE A 447 12.56 14.07 31.52
N VAL A 448 12.02 14.27 32.72
CA VAL A 448 10.61 14.17 33.05
C VAL A 448 10.05 15.54 33.34
N VAL A 449 8.92 15.90 32.75
CA VAL A 449 8.18 17.12 33.00
C VAL A 449 6.74 16.76 33.39
N GLY A 450 6.39 16.92 34.66
CA GLY A 450 5.07 16.56 35.17
C GLY A 450 4.80 15.06 35.22
N GLY A 451 3.52 14.71 35.38
CA GLY A 451 3.08 13.33 35.49
C GLY A 451 3.11 12.75 36.92
N ARG A 452 2.69 11.50 37.07
CA ARG A 452 2.65 10.79 38.36
C ARG A 452 2.49 9.28 38.19
N GLY A 453 2.82 8.53 39.26
CA GLY A 453 2.63 7.06 39.30
C GLY A 453 3.56 6.31 38.34
N ASN A 454 4.67 6.92 37.95
CA ASN A 454 5.61 6.32 37.02
C ASN A 454 6.72 5.54 37.77
N MET A 455 7.35 4.62 37.05
CA MET A 455 8.51 3.86 37.51
C MET A 455 9.67 4.02 36.51
N ILE A 456 10.83 4.49 36.98
CA ILE A 456 12.04 4.71 36.15
C ILE A 456 13.19 3.96 36.83
N VAL A 457 13.52 2.76 36.34
CA VAL A 457 14.39 1.84 37.03
C VAL A 457 15.35 1.09 36.09
N ASN A 458 16.52 0.73 36.59
CA ASN A 458 17.50 -0.12 35.89
C ASN A 458 17.96 0.44 34.53
N ASN A 459 18.07 1.75 34.36
CA ASN A 459 18.55 2.36 33.12
C ASN A 459 20.04 2.73 33.27
N LEU A 460 20.76 2.66 32.15
CA LEU A 460 22.13 3.18 32.04
C LEU A 460 22.08 4.53 31.33
N LEU A 461 22.42 5.60 32.04
CA LEU A 461 22.30 6.99 31.61
C LEU A 461 23.68 7.66 31.60
N ALA A 462 24.05 8.32 30.55
CA ALA A 462 25.33 9.08 30.49
C ALA A 462 25.33 10.36 31.33
N THR A 463 24.15 10.89 31.65
CA THR A 463 23.99 12.07 32.50
C THR A 463 22.94 11.84 33.57
N SER A 464 23.05 12.56 34.70
CA SER A 464 22.02 12.53 35.75
C SER A 464 20.65 12.92 35.19
N PRO A 465 19.61 12.12 35.43
CA PRO A 465 18.26 12.43 34.91
C PRO A 465 17.66 13.63 35.67
N ARG A 466 16.80 14.38 34.97
CA ARG A 466 16.00 15.48 35.56
C ARG A 466 14.56 14.98 35.79
N ILE A 467 14.22 14.67 37.05
CA ILE A 467 12.94 14.05 37.43
C ILE A 467 12.33 14.87 38.58
N PRO A 468 11.15 15.50 38.44
CA PRO A 468 10.49 16.22 39.53
C PRO A 468 10.10 15.27 40.68
N GLU A 469 10.12 15.78 41.92
CA GLU A 469 9.60 15.05 43.07
C GLU A 469 8.17 14.56 42.83
N ASN A 470 7.84 13.36 43.30
CA ASN A 470 6.53 12.72 43.17
C ASN A 470 6.04 12.36 41.76
N SER A 471 6.85 12.60 40.73
CA SER A 471 6.48 12.21 39.35
C SER A 471 6.71 10.73 39.07
N ALA A 472 7.74 10.13 39.70
CA ALA A 472 8.10 8.73 39.48
C ALA A 472 8.80 8.11 40.74
N HIS A 473 8.66 6.78 40.89
CA HIS A 473 9.59 5.99 41.68
C HIS A 473 10.87 5.78 40.87
N VAL A 474 12.02 6.14 41.46
CA VAL A 474 13.32 6.09 40.78
C VAL A 474 14.26 5.21 41.59
N SER A 475 14.78 4.13 40.99
CA SER A 475 15.76 3.25 41.65
C SER A 475 16.68 2.55 40.64
N GLU A 476 17.85 2.17 41.06
CA GLU A 476 18.82 1.32 40.36
C GLU A 476 19.20 1.85 38.95
N ASN A 477 19.08 3.14 38.71
CA ASN A 477 19.61 3.75 37.48
C ASN A 477 21.11 4.06 37.72
N VAL A 478 21.91 3.73 36.71
CA VAL A 478 23.35 4.03 36.73
C VAL A 478 23.60 5.30 35.96
N HIS A 479 24.22 6.28 36.55
CA HIS A 479 24.62 7.55 35.91
C HIS A 479 25.83 8.12 36.70
N PRO A 480 26.64 9.04 36.08
CA PRO A 480 27.75 9.72 36.74
C PRO A 480 27.33 10.47 37.98
#